data_28e857719f3045dc8ab8fcd942afd8ce
#
_entry.id   28e857719f3045dc8ab8fcd942afd8ce
#
_cell.length_a   1.000
_cell.length_b   1.000
_cell.length_c   1.000
_cell.angle_alpha   90.00
_cell.angle_beta   90.00
_cell.angle_gamma   90.00
#
_symmetry.space_group_name_H-M   'P 1'
#
loop_
_entity.id
_entity.type
_entity.pdbx_description
1 polymer ?
#
loop_
_entity_poly.entity_id
_entity_poly.type
_entity_poly.pdbx_seq_one_letter_code
_entity_poly.pdbx_strand_id
1 'polypeptide(L)'
;MQNWKRSFMICEIIIFSDREKGIMLMILKPIQRKDKQNRTVTLRSADVSDAEALLRYLKVTSGETPFLIREPDEIKLTLEQEEAFIRSKMEEPGELLLIGEIDGKQVGNCSVMSMGSFKRYAHRCEIAIALYQEYCGAGIGKMMMETALQEAKKMGYEQAELEVISDNANAIALYEKMGFKKYGTFPNSMKYSDGRYADAEFMMKIL
;
A
#
# COMPACT_ATOMS: atom_id res chain seq x y z
N MET A 1 -16.29 -27.50 27.64
CA MET A 1 -16.68 -26.30 26.86
C MET A 1 -15.64 -25.22 27.08
N GLN A 2 -14.63 -25.15 26.21
CA GLN A 2 -13.58 -24.13 26.30
C GLN A 2 -13.97 -22.94 25.41
N ASN A 3 -14.24 -21.81 26.04
CA ASN A 3 -14.54 -20.53 25.41
C ASN A 3 -13.29 -20.00 24.70
N TRP A 4 -13.26 -20.10 23.37
CA TRP A 4 -12.32 -19.38 22.54
C TRP A 4 -12.80 -17.92 22.40
N LYS A 5 -12.32 -17.05 23.28
CA LYS A 5 -12.42 -15.60 23.07
C LYS A 5 -11.47 -15.26 21.93
N ARG A 6 -11.99 -15.14 20.72
CA ARG A 6 -11.32 -14.46 19.61
C ARG A 6 -11.22 -12.97 20.00
N SER A 7 -10.03 -12.54 20.40
CA SER A 7 -9.72 -11.13 20.55
C SER A 7 -9.68 -10.51 19.14
N PHE A 8 -10.78 -9.94 18.69
CA PHE A 8 -10.80 -9.05 17.56
C PHE A 8 -10.13 -7.74 18.00
N MET A 9 -8.85 -7.56 17.63
CA MET A 9 -8.23 -6.25 17.72
C MET A 9 -8.93 -5.36 16.68
N ILE A 10 -9.81 -4.48 17.15
CA ILE A 10 -10.47 -3.47 16.33
C ILE A 10 -9.41 -2.44 15.96
N CYS A 11 -9.00 -2.42 14.68
CA CYS A 11 -8.26 -1.28 14.14
C CYS A 11 -9.18 -0.06 14.19
N GLU A 12 -8.83 0.95 14.95
CA GLU A 12 -9.58 2.20 15.03
C GLU A 12 -8.93 3.24 14.12
N ILE A 13 -9.61 3.59 13.03
CA ILE A 13 -9.34 4.86 12.35
C ILE A 13 -9.80 5.98 13.28
N ILE A 14 -8.92 6.88 13.63
CA ILE A 14 -9.31 8.13 14.27
C ILE A 14 -9.52 9.15 13.17
N ILE A 15 -10.75 9.65 13.08
CA ILE A 15 -11.06 10.82 12.29
C ILE A 15 -10.71 12.03 13.15
N PHE A 16 -9.56 12.66 12.90
CA PHE A 16 -9.26 13.95 13.47
C PHE A 16 -9.92 15.04 12.62
N SER A 17 -10.85 15.78 13.20
CA SER A 17 -11.26 17.05 12.61
C SER A 17 -10.30 18.12 13.10
N ASP A 18 -9.50 18.69 12.22
CA ASP A 18 -8.87 19.98 12.48
C ASP A 18 -9.98 21.03 12.47
N ARG A 19 -10.45 21.41 13.67
CA ARG A 19 -11.58 22.34 13.82
C ARG A 19 -11.31 23.73 13.25
N GLU A 20 -10.06 24.11 13.05
CA GLU A 20 -9.69 25.41 12.48
C GLU A 20 -9.76 25.42 10.96
N LYS A 21 -9.62 24.26 10.30
CA LYS A 21 -9.62 24.16 8.83
C LYS A 21 -10.78 23.35 8.25
N GLY A 22 -11.59 22.69 9.07
CA GLY A 22 -12.70 21.85 8.62
C GLY A 22 -12.24 20.59 7.84
N ILE A 23 -10.97 20.22 7.94
CA ILE A 23 -10.37 19.08 7.24
C ILE A 23 -10.52 17.83 8.11
N MET A 24 -10.95 16.73 7.51
CA MET A 24 -11.09 15.43 8.13
C MET A 24 -9.89 14.59 7.71
N LEU A 25 -8.98 14.30 8.64
CA LEU A 25 -7.79 13.47 8.38
C LEU A 25 -8.12 11.99 8.64
N MET A 26 -7.74 11.14 7.70
CA MET A 26 -7.84 9.68 7.82
C MET A 26 -6.54 9.13 8.40
N ILE A 27 -6.48 8.96 9.72
CA ILE A 27 -5.28 8.49 10.41
C ILE A 27 -5.52 7.11 11.04
N LEU A 28 -4.75 6.12 10.59
CA LEU A 28 -4.70 4.82 11.23
C LEU A 28 -3.82 4.89 12.49
N LYS A 29 -4.38 4.51 13.65
CA LYS A 29 -3.58 4.31 14.86
C LYS A 29 -2.49 3.27 14.61
N PRO A 30 -1.27 3.48 15.12
CA PRO A 30 -0.20 2.51 14.98
C PRO A 30 -0.60 1.13 15.49
N ILE A 31 -0.39 0.11 14.66
CA ILE A 31 -0.66 -1.29 14.97
C ILE A 31 0.67 -2.02 15.01
N GLN A 32 0.93 -2.75 16.08
CA GLN A 32 2.13 -3.56 16.20
C GLN A 32 1.83 -5.03 15.96
N ARG A 33 2.66 -5.68 15.15
CA ARG A 33 2.61 -7.12 14.87
C ARG A 33 4.02 -7.70 14.84
N LYS A 34 4.14 -9.03 14.96
CA LYS A 34 5.41 -9.74 14.79
C LYS A 34 5.52 -10.33 13.40
N ASP A 35 6.67 -10.13 12.77
CA ASP A 35 7.00 -10.80 11.50
C ASP A 35 7.48 -12.25 11.76
N LYS A 36 7.84 -12.97 10.70
CA LYS A 36 8.34 -14.34 10.80
C LYS A 36 9.68 -14.48 11.53
N GLN A 37 10.43 -13.36 11.66
CA GLN A 37 11.71 -13.30 12.37
C GLN A 37 11.55 -12.77 13.80
N ASN A 38 10.28 -12.67 14.28
CA ASN A 38 9.91 -12.15 15.60
C ASN A 38 10.27 -10.67 15.84
N ARG A 39 10.55 -9.88 14.77
CA ARG A 39 10.73 -8.43 14.86
C ARG A 39 9.39 -7.75 15.02
N THR A 40 9.36 -6.65 15.78
CA THR A 40 8.14 -5.83 15.88
C THR A 40 8.01 -4.96 14.63
N VAL A 41 6.92 -5.15 13.89
CA VAL A 41 6.54 -4.30 12.75
C VAL A 41 5.43 -3.38 13.22
N THR A 42 5.64 -2.08 13.11
CA THR A 42 4.62 -1.04 13.34
C THR A 42 4.03 -0.64 11.99
N LEU A 43 2.70 -0.71 11.87
CA LEU A 43 1.95 -0.25 10.71
C LEU A 43 1.18 1.01 11.10
N ARG A 44 1.34 2.09 10.35
CA ARG A 44 0.69 3.38 10.61
C ARG A 44 0.42 4.16 9.32
N SER A 45 -0.45 5.15 9.36
CA SER A 45 -0.53 6.13 8.28
C SER A 45 0.80 6.88 8.13
N ALA A 46 1.11 7.29 6.90
CA ALA A 46 2.19 8.22 6.63
C ALA A 46 1.89 9.58 7.28
N ASP A 47 2.94 10.27 7.68
CA ASP A 47 2.95 11.64 8.15
C ASP A 47 3.85 12.48 7.24
N VAL A 48 3.63 13.80 7.16
CA VAL A 48 4.44 14.70 6.33
C VAL A 48 5.94 14.62 6.66
N SER A 49 6.27 14.33 7.91
CA SER A 49 7.66 14.10 8.35
C SER A 49 8.33 12.86 7.73
N ASP A 50 7.56 11.97 7.10
CA ASP A 50 8.10 10.79 6.41
C ASP A 50 8.63 11.10 4.99
N ALA A 51 8.44 12.31 4.47
CA ALA A 51 8.72 12.66 3.09
C ALA A 51 10.16 12.34 2.65
N GLU A 52 11.16 12.68 3.46
CA GLU A 52 12.56 12.36 3.16
C GLU A 52 12.81 10.85 3.11
N ALA A 53 12.21 10.10 4.05
CA ALA A 53 12.32 8.63 4.09
C ALA A 53 11.63 7.99 2.87
N LEU A 54 10.44 8.50 2.47
CA LEU A 54 9.71 8.03 1.30
C LEU A 54 10.45 8.32 -0.01
N LEU A 55 11.05 9.50 -0.18
CA LEU A 55 11.89 9.80 -1.35
C LEU A 55 13.07 8.83 -1.49
N ARG A 56 13.74 8.57 -0.37
CA ARG A 56 14.84 7.58 -0.33
C ARG A 56 14.33 6.19 -0.67
N TYR A 57 13.20 5.81 -0.07
CA TYR A 57 12.54 4.53 -0.31
C TYR A 57 12.18 4.35 -1.79
N LEU A 58 11.53 5.32 -2.43
CA LEU A 58 11.19 5.26 -3.86
C LEU A 58 12.41 5.03 -4.73
N LYS A 59 13.49 5.76 -4.48
CA LYS A 59 14.73 5.65 -5.25
C LYS A 59 15.40 4.29 -5.09
N VAL A 60 15.45 3.77 -3.86
CA VAL A 60 16.10 2.48 -3.59
C VAL A 60 15.27 1.33 -4.15
N THR A 61 13.98 1.28 -3.83
CA THR A 61 13.11 0.19 -4.28
C THR A 61 12.96 0.12 -5.80
N SER A 62 12.97 1.27 -6.50
CA SER A 62 12.99 1.29 -7.97
C SER A 62 14.26 0.67 -8.56
N GLY A 63 15.38 0.70 -7.82
CA GLY A 63 16.63 0.04 -8.23
C GLY A 63 16.74 -1.42 -7.83
N GLU A 64 15.96 -1.86 -6.85
CA GLU A 64 15.99 -3.24 -6.33
C GLU A 64 15.17 -4.23 -7.16
N THR A 65 14.23 -3.75 -7.97
CA THR A 65 13.33 -4.60 -8.73
C THR A 65 12.94 -4.00 -10.08
N PRO A 66 12.80 -4.81 -11.14
CA PRO A 66 12.32 -4.35 -12.44
C PRO A 66 10.79 -4.21 -12.51
N PHE A 67 10.05 -4.45 -11.41
CA PHE A 67 8.59 -4.54 -11.41
C PHE A 67 7.90 -3.23 -11.02
N LEU A 68 8.65 -2.18 -10.67
CA LEU A 68 8.10 -0.85 -10.41
C LEU A 68 8.12 -0.01 -11.69
N ILE A 69 7.13 0.88 -11.82
CA ILE A 69 6.92 1.67 -13.03
C ILE A 69 8.05 2.69 -13.30
N ARG A 70 8.77 3.12 -12.27
CA ARG A 70 9.81 4.15 -12.40
C ARG A 70 11.19 3.53 -12.29
N GLU A 71 12.10 3.98 -13.14
CA GLU A 71 13.52 3.73 -12.95
C GLU A 71 14.11 4.71 -11.91
N PRO A 72 15.22 4.38 -11.22
CA PRO A 72 15.77 5.23 -10.13
C PRO A 72 16.13 6.65 -10.56
N ASP A 73 16.54 6.86 -11.80
CA ASP A 73 16.92 8.16 -12.36
C ASP A 73 15.71 9.04 -12.75
N GLU A 74 14.52 8.46 -12.80
CA GLU A 74 13.27 9.17 -13.00
C GLU A 74 12.71 9.77 -11.70
N ILE A 75 13.23 9.37 -10.54
CA ILE A 75 12.82 9.91 -9.24
C ILE A 75 13.47 11.28 -9.04
N LYS A 76 12.79 12.33 -9.51
CA LYS A 76 13.22 13.74 -9.44
C LYS A 76 12.32 14.59 -8.55
N LEU A 77 11.51 13.94 -7.69
CA LEU A 77 10.62 14.63 -6.76
C LEU A 77 11.42 15.45 -5.75
N THR A 78 10.98 16.67 -5.48
CA THR A 78 11.53 17.48 -4.39
C THR A 78 10.88 17.07 -3.06
N LEU A 79 11.48 17.51 -1.96
CA LEU A 79 10.92 17.28 -0.63
C LEU A 79 9.52 17.89 -0.51
N GLU A 80 9.34 19.11 -1.00
CA GLU A 80 8.06 19.82 -0.97
C GLU A 80 6.97 19.10 -1.78
N GLN A 81 7.35 18.49 -2.90
CA GLN A 81 6.42 17.70 -3.72
C GLN A 81 5.97 16.43 -2.99
N GLU A 82 6.90 15.75 -2.31
CA GLU A 82 6.56 14.57 -1.54
C GLU A 82 5.73 14.90 -0.29
N GLU A 83 6.06 15.99 0.42
CA GLU A 83 5.24 16.50 1.52
C GLU A 83 3.82 16.83 1.07
N ALA A 84 3.66 17.49 -0.09
CA ALA A 84 2.37 17.81 -0.66
C ALA A 84 1.59 16.54 -1.05
N PHE A 85 2.28 15.53 -1.61
CA PHE A 85 1.67 14.23 -1.92
C PHE A 85 1.17 13.53 -0.65
N ILE A 86 2.00 13.43 0.39
CA ILE A 86 1.59 12.82 1.67
C ILE A 86 0.38 13.53 2.25
N ARG A 87 0.43 14.88 2.28
CA ARG A 87 -0.67 15.71 2.78
C ARG A 87 -1.96 15.43 2.01
N SER A 88 -1.90 15.34 0.68
CA SER A 88 -3.08 15.03 -0.14
C SER A 88 -3.67 13.66 0.23
N LYS A 89 -2.82 12.65 0.52
CA LYS A 89 -3.28 11.32 0.94
C LYS A 89 -3.90 11.30 2.34
N MET A 90 -3.44 12.18 3.24
CA MET A 90 -4.02 12.33 4.57
C MET A 90 -5.38 13.05 4.54
N GLU A 91 -5.56 13.99 3.62
CA GLU A 91 -6.75 14.86 3.51
C GLU A 91 -7.84 14.28 2.61
N GLU A 92 -7.51 13.34 1.72
CA GLU A 92 -8.48 12.75 0.79
C GLU A 92 -9.28 11.62 1.47
N PRO A 93 -10.61 11.78 1.65
CA PRO A 93 -11.45 10.73 2.17
C PRO A 93 -11.42 9.48 1.27
N GLY A 94 -11.17 8.31 1.86
CA GLY A 94 -11.10 7.06 1.11
C GLY A 94 -9.69 6.72 0.59
N GLU A 95 -8.65 7.48 0.95
CA GLU A 95 -7.28 7.15 0.65
C GLU A 95 -6.46 6.83 1.91
N LEU A 96 -5.47 5.98 1.78
CA LEU A 96 -4.54 5.61 2.85
C LEU A 96 -3.16 5.39 2.26
N LEU A 97 -2.15 6.04 2.82
CA LEU A 97 -0.76 5.70 2.63
C LEU A 97 -0.24 5.06 3.92
N LEU A 98 -0.10 3.74 3.91
CA LEU A 98 0.33 2.92 5.04
C LEU A 98 1.84 2.72 4.99
N ILE A 99 2.51 3.05 6.09
CA ILE A 99 3.94 2.81 6.30
C ILE A 99 4.12 1.58 7.19
N GLY A 100 5.03 0.69 6.82
CA GLY A 100 5.56 -0.35 7.70
C GLY A 100 6.92 0.06 8.25
N GLU A 101 7.14 -0.11 9.55
CA GLU A 101 8.38 0.24 10.24
C GLU A 101 8.89 -0.90 11.11
N ILE A 102 10.23 -1.02 11.20
CA ILE A 102 10.95 -1.82 12.20
C ILE A 102 11.99 -0.91 12.84
N ASP A 103 11.99 -0.82 14.16
CA ASP A 103 12.93 0.01 14.94
C ASP A 103 12.99 1.47 14.44
N GLY A 104 11.83 2.05 14.09
CA GLY A 104 11.69 3.42 13.59
C GLY A 104 12.18 3.64 12.16
N LYS A 105 12.55 2.57 11.43
CA LYS A 105 12.95 2.65 10.02
C LYS A 105 11.84 2.11 9.13
N GLN A 106 11.50 2.86 8.09
CA GLN A 106 10.56 2.41 7.07
C GLN A 106 11.10 1.16 6.37
N VAL A 107 10.23 0.13 6.23
CA VAL A 107 10.53 -1.13 5.55
C VAL A 107 9.72 -1.32 4.27
N GLY A 108 8.67 -0.53 4.10
CA GLY A 108 7.82 -0.54 2.91
C GLY A 108 6.63 0.38 3.06
N ASN A 109 5.87 0.53 1.98
CA ASN A 109 4.57 1.19 2.01
C ASN A 109 3.49 0.36 1.30
N CYS A 110 2.23 0.65 1.62
CA CYS A 110 1.06 0.11 0.94
C CYS A 110 0.01 1.21 0.86
N SER A 111 -0.56 1.44 -0.30
CA SER A 111 -1.56 2.47 -0.49
C SER A 111 -2.93 1.89 -0.83
N VAL A 112 -3.99 2.55 -0.35
CA VAL A 112 -5.36 2.42 -0.83
C VAL A 112 -5.68 3.73 -1.55
N MET A 113 -6.11 3.63 -2.80
CA MET A 113 -6.41 4.78 -3.65
C MET A 113 -7.79 4.63 -4.26
N SER A 114 -8.57 5.71 -4.30
CA SER A 114 -9.86 5.73 -4.99
C SER A 114 -9.67 5.56 -6.50
N MET A 115 -10.51 4.73 -7.14
CA MET A 115 -10.55 4.61 -8.61
C MET A 115 -11.24 5.80 -9.30
N GLY A 116 -11.67 6.81 -8.53
CA GLY A 116 -12.25 8.04 -9.03
C GLY A 116 -13.48 8.51 -8.26
N SER A 117 -13.82 9.77 -8.44
CA SER A 117 -14.88 10.48 -7.71
C SER A 117 -16.29 10.22 -8.24
N PHE A 118 -16.45 9.52 -9.37
CA PHE A 118 -17.77 9.26 -9.93
C PHE A 118 -18.51 8.17 -9.16
N LYS A 119 -19.78 8.38 -8.84
CA LYS A 119 -20.62 7.46 -8.05
C LYS A 119 -20.59 6.00 -8.52
N ARG A 120 -20.45 5.78 -9.84
CA ARG A 120 -20.39 4.42 -10.42
C ARG A 120 -19.06 3.72 -10.20
N TYR A 121 -18.02 4.44 -9.80
CA TYR A 121 -16.68 3.94 -9.49
C TYR A 121 -16.36 3.97 -7.99
N ALA A 122 -17.18 4.66 -7.18
CA ALA A 122 -16.91 4.90 -5.76
C ALA A 122 -16.83 3.63 -4.88
N HIS A 123 -17.28 2.48 -5.39
CA HIS A 123 -17.17 1.19 -4.70
C HIS A 123 -15.82 0.49 -4.92
N ARG A 124 -14.92 1.07 -5.72
CA ARG A 124 -13.66 0.46 -6.14
C ARG A 124 -12.47 1.23 -5.61
N CYS A 125 -11.45 0.50 -5.17
CA CYS A 125 -10.15 1.07 -4.85
C CYS A 125 -9.02 0.30 -5.51
N GLU A 126 -7.90 0.96 -5.72
CA GLU A 126 -6.64 0.38 -6.13
C GLU A 126 -5.75 0.18 -4.92
N ILE A 127 -5.02 -0.95 -4.88
CA ILE A 127 -4.01 -1.25 -3.87
C ILE A 127 -2.65 -1.32 -4.56
N ALA A 128 -1.68 -0.60 -4.03
CA ALA A 128 -0.28 -0.73 -4.42
C ALA A 128 0.57 -1.01 -3.20
N ILE A 129 1.57 -1.88 -3.34
CA ILE A 129 2.50 -2.24 -2.26
C ILE A 129 3.90 -2.48 -2.81
N ALA A 130 4.89 -1.98 -2.09
CA ALA A 130 6.28 -2.40 -2.25
C ALA A 130 7.01 -2.38 -0.91
N LEU A 131 8.07 -3.18 -0.80
CA LEU A 131 8.97 -3.24 0.36
C LEU A 131 10.40 -3.17 -0.15
N TYR A 132 11.32 -2.69 0.70
CA TYR A 132 12.74 -2.95 0.45
C TYR A 132 12.98 -4.46 0.32
N GLN A 133 13.85 -4.85 -0.59
CA GLN A 133 14.09 -6.25 -0.92
C GLN A 133 14.51 -7.08 0.31
N GLU A 134 15.31 -6.50 1.20
CA GLU A 134 15.78 -7.16 2.44
C GLU A 134 14.66 -7.54 3.40
N TYR A 135 13.48 -6.92 3.30
CA TYR A 135 12.31 -7.23 4.13
C TYR A 135 11.29 -8.13 3.44
N CYS A 136 11.54 -8.51 2.19
CA CYS A 136 10.68 -9.45 1.47
C CYS A 136 10.75 -10.86 2.08
N GLY A 137 9.68 -11.64 1.96
CA GLY A 137 9.61 -13.01 2.48
C GLY A 137 9.35 -13.13 4.00
N ALA A 138 9.53 -12.06 4.79
CA ALA A 138 9.33 -12.05 6.24
C ALA A 138 7.85 -11.98 6.67
N GLY A 139 6.90 -11.91 5.73
CA GLY A 139 5.47 -11.85 6.02
C GLY A 139 4.93 -10.41 6.19
N ILE A 140 5.80 -9.41 6.09
CA ILE A 140 5.44 -7.99 6.26
C ILE A 140 4.46 -7.55 5.18
N GLY A 141 4.71 -7.88 3.90
CA GLY A 141 3.79 -7.55 2.80
C GLY A 141 2.38 -8.10 3.02
N LYS A 142 2.26 -9.33 3.56
CA LYS A 142 0.96 -9.89 3.92
C LYS A 142 0.27 -9.06 5.01
N MET A 143 0.97 -8.69 6.07
CA MET A 143 0.41 -7.88 7.16
C MET A 143 -0.05 -6.51 6.67
N MET A 144 0.72 -5.86 5.80
CA MET A 144 0.37 -4.57 5.21
C MET A 144 -0.86 -4.68 4.33
N MET A 145 -0.92 -5.68 3.45
CA MET A 145 -2.08 -5.95 2.58
C MET A 145 -3.34 -6.24 3.41
N GLU A 146 -3.25 -7.10 4.43
CA GLU A 146 -4.38 -7.39 5.32
C GLU A 146 -4.94 -6.13 5.97
N THR A 147 -4.03 -5.25 6.45
CA THR A 147 -4.41 -3.98 7.07
C THR A 147 -5.04 -3.06 6.04
N ALA A 148 -4.43 -2.87 4.88
CA ALA A 148 -4.94 -2.01 3.81
C ALA A 148 -6.34 -2.45 3.34
N LEU A 149 -6.57 -3.76 3.13
CA LEU A 149 -7.87 -4.30 2.73
C LEU A 149 -8.94 -4.15 3.82
N GLN A 150 -8.58 -4.29 5.08
CA GLN A 150 -9.49 -4.04 6.21
C GLN A 150 -9.91 -2.58 6.26
N GLU A 151 -8.96 -1.65 6.09
CA GLU A 151 -9.26 -0.22 6.08
C GLU A 151 -10.05 0.18 4.84
N ALA A 152 -9.71 -0.33 3.65
CA ALA A 152 -10.50 -0.12 2.43
C ALA A 152 -11.98 -0.52 2.62
N LYS A 153 -12.22 -1.68 3.24
CA LYS A 153 -13.59 -2.11 3.57
C LYS A 153 -14.31 -1.15 4.54
N LYS A 154 -13.61 -0.64 5.56
CA LYS A 154 -14.18 0.34 6.50
C LYS A 154 -14.48 1.69 5.83
N MET A 155 -13.68 2.08 4.83
CA MET A 155 -13.91 3.25 3.98
C MET A 155 -15.13 3.10 3.07
N GLY A 156 -15.73 1.88 3.00
CA GLY A 156 -16.92 1.61 2.20
C GLY A 156 -16.63 1.03 0.81
N TYR A 157 -15.38 0.68 0.50
CA TYR A 157 -15.07 -0.01 -0.75
C TYR A 157 -15.59 -1.45 -0.72
N GLU A 158 -16.11 -1.90 -1.85
CA GLU A 158 -16.63 -3.25 -2.05
C GLU A 158 -15.66 -4.11 -2.87
N GLN A 159 -14.74 -3.47 -3.58
CA GLN A 159 -13.81 -4.11 -4.50
C GLN A 159 -12.43 -3.44 -4.43
N ALA A 160 -11.38 -4.26 -4.29
CA ALA A 160 -10.00 -3.84 -4.39
C ALA A 160 -9.37 -4.42 -5.68
N GLU A 161 -8.61 -3.60 -6.37
CA GLU A 161 -7.94 -3.94 -7.63
C GLU A 161 -6.44 -3.67 -7.53
N LEU A 162 -5.68 -4.33 -8.36
CA LEU A 162 -4.25 -4.08 -8.53
C LEU A 162 -3.78 -4.49 -9.91
N GLU A 163 -2.67 -3.89 -10.33
CA GLU A 163 -1.88 -4.30 -11.49
C GLU A 163 -0.56 -4.91 -11.00
N VAL A 164 -0.11 -5.98 -11.64
CA VAL A 164 1.15 -6.64 -11.33
C VAL A 164 1.82 -7.13 -12.60
N ILE A 165 3.13 -6.92 -12.73
CA ILE A 165 3.90 -7.46 -13.85
C ILE A 165 3.87 -8.98 -13.81
N SER A 166 3.56 -9.62 -14.94
CA SER A 166 3.31 -11.07 -15.05
C SER A 166 4.49 -11.92 -14.60
N ASP A 167 5.72 -11.40 -14.69
CA ASP A 167 6.93 -12.07 -14.24
C ASP A 167 7.18 -11.97 -12.72
N ASN A 168 6.38 -11.16 -11.99
CA ASN A 168 6.50 -10.99 -10.55
C ASN A 168 5.76 -12.12 -9.78
N ALA A 169 6.25 -13.34 -9.91
CA ALA A 169 5.64 -14.54 -9.33
C ALA A 169 5.44 -14.42 -7.81
N ASN A 170 6.36 -13.75 -7.09
CA ASN A 170 6.25 -13.58 -5.63
C ASN A 170 5.07 -12.69 -5.23
N ALA A 171 4.86 -11.59 -5.95
CA ALA A 171 3.74 -10.69 -5.69
C ALA A 171 2.42 -11.36 -6.08
N ILE A 172 2.35 -12.01 -7.24
CA ILE A 172 1.16 -12.76 -7.70
C ILE A 172 0.76 -13.80 -6.66
N ALA A 173 1.71 -14.61 -6.18
CA ALA A 173 1.44 -15.62 -5.15
C ALA A 173 0.95 -15.01 -3.81
N LEU A 174 1.42 -13.80 -3.46
CA LEU A 174 0.89 -13.07 -2.32
C LEU A 174 -0.56 -12.66 -2.55
N TYR A 175 -0.86 -12.04 -3.71
CA TYR A 175 -2.20 -11.54 -4.02
C TYR A 175 -3.21 -12.69 -4.12
N GLU A 176 -2.86 -13.82 -4.73
CA GLU A 176 -3.71 -15.01 -4.77
C GLU A 176 -4.03 -15.53 -3.35
N LYS A 177 -3.01 -15.61 -2.46
CA LYS A 177 -3.21 -15.97 -1.04
C LYS A 177 -4.09 -14.98 -0.29
N MET A 178 -4.12 -13.72 -0.70
CA MET A 178 -5.00 -12.69 -0.18
C MET A 178 -6.41 -12.74 -0.77
N GLY A 179 -6.65 -13.63 -1.75
CA GLY A 179 -7.94 -13.85 -2.39
C GLY A 179 -8.21 -12.98 -3.61
N PHE A 180 -7.19 -12.33 -4.15
CA PHE A 180 -7.30 -11.67 -5.45
C PHE A 180 -7.37 -12.72 -6.56
N LYS A 181 -8.10 -12.40 -7.61
CA LYS A 181 -8.26 -13.21 -8.81
C LYS A 181 -7.89 -12.39 -10.04
N LYS A 182 -7.11 -12.98 -10.91
CA LYS A 182 -6.81 -12.40 -12.23
C LYS A 182 -8.10 -12.31 -13.06
N TYR A 183 -8.33 -11.15 -13.66
CA TYR A 183 -9.46 -10.93 -14.57
C TYR A 183 -9.04 -10.44 -15.96
N GLY A 184 -7.78 -10.06 -16.15
CA GLY A 184 -7.28 -9.62 -17.44
C GLY A 184 -5.76 -9.62 -17.50
N THR A 185 -5.24 -9.48 -18.73
CA THR A 185 -3.82 -9.26 -19.03
C THR A 185 -3.71 -8.09 -19.99
N PHE A 186 -2.76 -7.20 -19.74
CA PHE A 186 -2.40 -6.13 -20.66
C PHE A 186 -1.06 -6.47 -21.32
N PRO A 187 -1.05 -6.90 -22.58
CA PRO A 187 0.18 -7.23 -23.29
C PRO A 187 1.08 -6.01 -23.47
N ASN A 188 2.39 -6.21 -23.32
CA ASN A 188 3.39 -5.15 -23.47
C ASN A 188 3.12 -3.90 -22.61
N SER A 189 2.61 -4.09 -21.39
CA SER A 189 2.29 -3.01 -20.47
C SER A 189 3.52 -2.18 -20.10
N MET A 190 4.68 -2.81 -19.98
CA MET A 190 5.94 -2.17 -19.62
C MET A 190 7.01 -2.45 -20.67
N LYS A 191 7.78 -1.42 -21.03
CA LYS A 191 8.97 -1.54 -21.89
C LYS A 191 10.20 -1.18 -21.08
N TYR A 192 11.14 -2.09 -20.98
CA TYR A 192 12.43 -1.88 -20.31
C TYR A 192 13.43 -1.14 -21.19
N SER A 193 14.43 -0.52 -20.57
CA SER A 193 15.52 0.20 -21.23
C SER A 193 16.36 -0.69 -22.19
N ASP A 194 16.39 -2.02 -21.93
CA ASP A 194 17.05 -3.01 -22.81
C ASP A 194 16.18 -3.44 -24.01
N GLY A 195 14.98 -2.87 -24.18
CA GLY A 195 14.05 -3.11 -25.28
C GLY A 195 13.09 -4.26 -25.07
N ARG A 196 13.20 -5.04 -23.98
CA ARG A 196 12.22 -6.09 -23.63
C ARG A 196 10.89 -5.46 -23.22
N TYR A 197 9.82 -6.22 -23.43
CA TYR A 197 8.50 -5.89 -22.92
C TYR A 197 8.07 -6.88 -21.84
N ALA A 198 7.23 -6.41 -20.94
CA ALA A 198 6.54 -7.26 -19.97
C ALA A 198 5.03 -7.00 -20.04
N ASP A 199 4.27 -8.06 -19.82
CA ASP A 199 2.83 -7.99 -19.69
C ASP A 199 2.47 -7.65 -18.22
N ALA A 200 1.31 -7.04 -18.02
CA ALA A 200 0.74 -6.87 -16.70
C ALA A 200 -0.52 -7.71 -16.53
N GLU A 201 -0.73 -8.22 -15.34
CA GLU A 201 -1.96 -8.87 -14.91
C GLU A 201 -2.79 -7.92 -14.07
N PHE A 202 -4.07 -7.81 -14.41
CA PHE A 202 -5.05 -7.14 -13.58
C PHE A 202 -5.72 -8.14 -12.67
N MET A 203 -5.65 -7.86 -11.38
CA MET A 203 -6.26 -8.72 -10.36
C MET A 203 -7.26 -7.94 -9.51
N MET A 204 -8.31 -8.60 -9.04
CA MET A 204 -9.33 -7.98 -8.20
C MET A 204 -9.77 -8.91 -7.08
N LYS A 205 -10.29 -8.31 -6.03
CA LYS A 205 -10.88 -8.98 -4.87
C LYS A 205 -12.15 -8.25 -4.43
N ILE A 206 -13.22 -8.99 -4.14
CA ILE A 206 -14.39 -8.48 -3.43
C ILE A 206 -14.06 -8.45 -1.92
N LEU A 207 -14.37 -7.31 -1.24
CA LEU A 207 -14.00 -7.00 0.14
C LEU A 207 -15.07 -7.45 1.17
#